data_ec1bcd956e43febef9fff80bb6107be9
#
_entry.id   ec1bcd956e43febef9fff80bb6107be9
#
_cell.length_a   1.000
_cell.length_b   1.000
_cell.length_c   1.000
_cell.angle_alpha   90.00
_cell.angle_beta   90.00
_cell.angle_gamma   90.00
#
_symmetry.space_group_name_H-M   'P 1'
#
loop_
_entity.id
_entity.type
_entity.pdbx_description
1 polymer ?
#
loop_
_entity_poly.entity_id
_entity_poly.type
_entity_poly.pdbx_seq_one_letter_code
_entity_poly.pdbx_strand_id
1 'polypeptide(L)'
;MIKLLWNTSRHQKDSFELVWGKYHEDSSKDWIYSLLQDINYKSINSEEEIDKGDTVIIIDSGIHFKEHLYIKLKTLTKRFFLFHINDEHLDKRSAPIYSYCDYVWRTCCSPKYFTNNKVKCIPPGYKNGFKQKFDLNKKRDYKWCFFGTQHKSSRHDMNFQLEKIKPNFVNRIDKFADKKKSANVEEMEKVYFNTDFAPCPAGFFHPESYRIYEALQCGTIPIVESVYNYFDNIYPKNPFIKINKWKEAKEIIDNWNDDQILNKRKECINWWNQYLSDHKNFVQTKIKE
;
A
#
# COMPACT_ATOMS: atom_id res chain seq x y z
N MET A 1 -12.91 -23.11 12.79
CA MET A 1 -13.39 -22.19 11.69
C MET A 1 -12.37 -21.10 11.47
N ILE A 2 -12.29 -20.49 10.27
CA ILE A 2 -11.46 -19.28 10.07
C ILE A 2 -12.34 -18.06 10.32
N LYS A 3 -11.91 -17.15 11.19
CA LYS A 3 -12.61 -15.90 11.52
C LYS A 3 -11.74 -14.70 11.17
N LEU A 4 -12.34 -13.67 10.58
CA LEU A 4 -11.69 -12.41 10.18
C LEU A 4 -12.22 -11.26 11.04
N LEU A 5 -11.31 -10.56 11.73
CA LEU A 5 -11.63 -9.42 12.59
C LEU A 5 -10.85 -8.19 12.10
N TRP A 6 -11.58 -7.10 11.82
CA TRP A 6 -10.96 -5.79 11.59
C TRP A 6 -10.86 -5.02 12.91
N ASN A 7 -9.63 -4.68 13.31
CA ASN A 7 -9.34 -3.91 14.52
C ASN A 7 -8.57 -2.63 14.15
N THR A 8 -9.13 -1.86 13.23
CA THR A 8 -8.52 -0.61 12.76
C THR A 8 -9.14 0.60 13.43
N SER A 9 -8.34 1.62 13.66
CA SER A 9 -8.82 2.91 14.16
C SER A 9 -9.44 3.74 13.04
N ARG A 10 -10.39 4.58 13.41
CA ARG A 10 -11.06 5.51 12.50
C ARG A 10 -10.88 6.94 12.99
N HIS A 11 -10.51 7.86 12.08
CA HIS A 11 -10.67 9.27 12.31
C HIS A 11 -12.15 9.64 12.17
N GLN A 12 -12.75 10.24 13.20
CA GLN A 12 -14.08 10.83 13.06
C GLN A 12 -14.02 12.03 12.13
N LYS A 13 -15.05 12.14 11.28
CA LYS A 13 -15.09 13.08 10.14
C LYS A 13 -14.92 14.56 10.53
N ASP A 14 -15.29 14.93 11.73
CA ASP A 14 -15.46 16.33 12.13
C ASP A 14 -14.53 16.81 13.25
N SER A 15 -13.79 15.93 13.93
CA SER A 15 -13.03 16.29 15.14
C SER A 15 -11.57 15.89 15.15
N PHE A 16 -11.05 15.21 14.16
CA PHE A 16 -9.74 14.52 14.19
C PHE A 16 -9.58 13.55 15.38
N GLU A 17 -10.64 13.24 16.09
CA GLU A 17 -10.60 12.27 17.16
C GLU A 17 -10.44 10.86 16.60
N LEU A 18 -9.45 10.15 17.14
CA LEU A 18 -9.26 8.74 16.86
C LEU A 18 -10.28 7.93 17.68
N VAL A 19 -11.20 7.27 16.98
CA VAL A 19 -12.12 6.33 17.62
C VAL A 19 -11.44 4.97 17.72
N TRP A 20 -11.02 4.65 18.92
CA TRP A 20 -10.36 3.39 19.26
C TRP A 20 -11.37 2.31 19.62
N GLY A 21 -11.03 1.08 19.28
CA GLY A 21 -11.80 -0.09 19.71
C GLY A 21 -13.12 -0.31 19.00
N LYS A 22 -13.39 0.37 17.89
CA LYS A 22 -14.48 0.02 16.98
C LYS A 22 -13.92 -0.75 15.80
N TYR A 23 -14.46 -1.93 15.57
CA TYR A 23 -14.10 -2.79 14.44
C TYR A 23 -14.68 -2.22 13.14
N HIS A 24 -13.86 -1.82 12.21
CA HIS A 24 -14.28 -1.34 10.89
C HIS A 24 -13.18 -1.55 9.84
N GLU A 25 -13.61 -1.66 8.62
CA GLU A 25 -12.73 -1.79 7.46
C GLU A 25 -12.00 -0.49 7.15
N ASP A 26 -10.72 -0.61 6.79
CA ASP A 26 -9.85 0.48 6.40
C ASP A 26 -10.01 0.88 4.92
N SER A 27 -9.37 1.98 4.54
CA SER A 27 -9.32 2.48 3.15
C SER A 27 -8.60 1.55 2.17
N SER A 28 -7.89 0.53 2.65
CA SER A 28 -7.19 -0.50 1.87
C SER A 28 -7.89 -1.87 1.93
N LYS A 29 -9.16 -1.93 2.28
CA LYS A 29 -9.90 -3.18 2.40
C LYS A 29 -9.89 -4.02 1.12
N ASP A 30 -10.07 -3.40 -0.04
CA ASP A 30 -10.11 -4.12 -1.32
C ASP A 30 -8.77 -4.82 -1.61
N TRP A 31 -7.65 -4.18 -1.21
CA TRP A 31 -6.34 -4.79 -1.28
C TRP A 31 -6.25 -6.04 -0.38
N ILE A 32 -6.61 -5.91 0.90
CA ILE A 32 -6.58 -7.04 1.85
C ILE A 32 -7.51 -8.15 1.41
N TYR A 33 -8.73 -7.84 0.97
CA TYR A 33 -9.68 -8.85 0.47
C TYR A 33 -9.20 -9.55 -0.79
N SER A 34 -8.45 -8.87 -1.66
CA SER A 34 -7.84 -9.52 -2.83
C SER A 34 -6.84 -10.61 -2.44
N LEU A 35 -6.13 -10.45 -1.31
CA LEU A 35 -5.22 -11.47 -0.77
C LEU A 35 -5.96 -12.65 -0.12
N LEU A 36 -7.16 -12.40 0.41
CA LEU A 36 -7.98 -13.38 1.13
C LEU A 36 -9.07 -14.04 0.26
N GLN A 37 -9.15 -13.70 -1.01
CA GLN A 37 -10.26 -14.01 -1.91
C GLN A 37 -10.73 -15.47 -1.91
N ASP A 38 -9.79 -16.44 -1.82
CA ASP A 38 -10.11 -17.88 -1.89
C ASP A 38 -10.01 -18.58 -0.51
N ILE A 39 -10.10 -17.77 0.56
CA ILE A 39 -10.15 -18.28 1.93
C ILE A 39 -11.60 -18.21 2.39
N ASN A 40 -12.14 -19.35 2.77
CA ASN A 40 -13.47 -19.41 3.36
C ASN A 40 -13.39 -19.00 4.84
N TYR A 41 -13.75 -17.77 5.14
CA TYR A 41 -13.78 -17.20 6.50
C TYR A 41 -15.13 -16.59 6.83
N LYS A 42 -15.42 -16.51 8.14
CA LYS A 42 -16.52 -15.71 8.68
C LYS A 42 -15.98 -14.37 9.17
N SER A 43 -16.49 -13.26 8.60
CA SER A 43 -16.25 -11.93 9.19
C SER A 43 -17.00 -11.81 10.52
N ILE A 44 -16.30 -11.29 11.54
CA ILE A 44 -16.84 -11.06 12.87
C ILE A 44 -16.64 -9.60 13.28
N ASN A 45 -17.51 -9.12 14.18
CA ASN A 45 -17.53 -7.73 14.62
C ASN A 45 -16.97 -7.53 16.04
N SER A 46 -16.69 -8.63 16.75
CA SER A 46 -16.19 -8.60 18.13
C SER A 46 -15.27 -9.79 18.38
N GLU A 47 -14.26 -9.59 19.24
CA GLU A 47 -13.42 -10.66 19.78
C GLU A 47 -14.18 -11.71 20.60
N GLU A 48 -15.39 -11.38 21.08
CA GLU A 48 -16.24 -12.30 21.83
C GLU A 48 -16.84 -13.41 20.95
N GLU A 49 -16.87 -13.19 19.62
CA GLU A 49 -17.30 -14.20 18.66
C GLU A 49 -16.24 -15.27 18.35
N ILE A 50 -15.05 -15.18 18.98
CA ILE A 50 -13.94 -16.12 18.74
C ILE A 50 -14.05 -17.29 19.71
N ASP A 51 -14.19 -18.50 19.16
CA ASP A 51 -14.27 -19.72 19.95
C ASP A 51 -12.89 -20.40 20.10
N LYS A 52 -12.79 -21.24 21.12
CA LYS A 52 -11.59 -22.07 21.33
C LYS A 52 -11.33 -22.97 20.13
N GLY A 53 -10.11 -22.90 19.62
CA GLY A 53 -9.67 -23.73 18.49
C GLY A 53 -9.95 -23.12 17.11
N ASP A 54 -10.51 -21.91 17.03
CA ASP A 54 -10.62 -21.16 15.79
C ASP A 54 -9.25 -20.79 15.21
N THR A 55 -9.16 -20.62 13.92
CA THR A 55 -8.10 -19.88 13.24
C THR A 55 -8.55 -18.43 13.11
N VAL A 56 -7.74 -17.48 13.53
CA VAL A 56 -8.13 -16.07 13.53
C VAL A 56 -7.17 -15.24 12.68
N ILE A 57 -7.74 -14.39 11.85
CA ILE A 57 -7.02 -13.38 11.07
C ILE A 57 -7.46 -12.02 11.63
N ILE A 58 -6.51 -11.25 12.15
CA ILE A 58 -6.76 -9.86 12.57
C ILE A 58 -6.12 -8.92 11.57
N ILE A 59 -6.86 -7.87 11.18
CA ILE A 59 -6.32 -6.72 10.47
C ILE A 59 -6.30 -5.57 11.46
N ASP A 60 -5.09 -5.05 11.76
CA ASP A 60 -4.88 -4.02 12.78
C ASP A 60 -3.98 -2.91 12.26
N SER A 61 -4.32 -1.66 12.53
CA SER A 61 -3.53 -0.48 12.16
C SER A 61 -2.50 -0.05 13.21
N GLY A 62 -2.47 -0.70 14.34
CA GLY A 62 -1.33 -0.82 15.24
C GLY A 62 -0.88 0.36 16.07
N ILE A 63 -1.56 1.50 16.09
CA ILE A 63 -1.10 2.61 16.94
C ILE A 63 -1.39 2.33 18.43
N HIS A 64 -2.44 1.56 18.73
CA HIS A 64 -2.80 1.18 20.08
C HIS A 64 -3.20 -0.29 20.15
N PHE A 65 -2.19 -1.15 20.08
CA PHE A 65 -2.40 -2.57 20.28
C PHE A 65 -2.97 -2.84 21.68
N LYS A 66 -4.08 -3.52 21.72
CA LYS A 66 -4.61 -4.11 22.96
C LYS A 66 -3.83 -5.39 23.24
N GLU A 67 -2.66 -5.31 23.86
CA GLU A 67 -1.79 -6.48 24.09
C GLU A 67 -2.53 -7.64 24.76
N HIS A 68 -3.42 -7.34 25.72
CA HIS A 68 -4.25 -8.33 26.38
C HIS A 68 -5.13 -9.15 25.40
N LEU A 69 -5.61 -8.54 24.31
CA LEU A 69 -6.35 -9.24 23.26
C LEU A 69 -5.44 -10.27 22.57
N TYR A 70 -4.22 -9.89 22.22
CA TYR A 70 -3.27 -10.78 21.55
C TYR A 70 -2.84 -11.94 22.42
N ILE A 71 -2.62 -11.71 23.73
CA ILE A 71 -2.35 -12.75 24.70
C ILE A 71 -3.53 -13.73 24.78
N LYS A 72 -4.76 -13.20 24.92
CA LYS A 72 -5.99 -14.01 24.93
C LYS A 72 -6.10 -14.86 23.66
N LEU A 73 -5.90 -14.27 22.50
CA LEU A 73 -5.99 -14.97 21.24
C LEU A 73 -4.95 -16.08 21.10
N LYS A 74 -3.70 -15.84 21.51
CA LYS A 74 -2.67 -16.88 21.50
C LYS A 74 -3.04 -18.12 22.29
N THR A 75 -3.77 -17.98 23.38
CA THR A 75 -4.20 -19.10 24.23
C THR A 75 -5.51 -19.76 23.75
N LEU A 76 -6.37 -18.99 23.11
CA LEU A 76 -7.71 -19.43 22.70
C LEU A 76 -7.71 -20.11 21.33
N THR A 77 -6.93 -19.59 20.38
CA THR A 77 -7.01 -19.97 18.98
C THR A 77 -6.08 -21.13 18.63
N LYS A 78 -6.45 -21.90 17.60
CA LYS A 78 -5.57 -22.90 17.00
C LYS A 78 -4.41 -22.22 16.26
N ARG A 79 -4.71 -21.17 15.50
CA ARG A 79 -3.74 -20.35 14.75
C ARG A 79 -4.17 -18.89 14.79
N PHE A 80 -3.18 -18.00 14.81
CA PHE A 80 -3.39 -16.58 14.87
C PHE A 80 -2.51 -15.82 13.88
N PHE A 81 -3.14 -15.10 12.95
CA PHE A 81 -2.52 -14.32 11.89
C PHE A 81 -2.81 -12.84 12.04
N LEU A 82 -1.82 -12.02 11.71
CA LEU A 82 -1.94 -10.56 11.78
C LEU A 82 -1.60 -9.91 10.43
N PHE A 83 -2.52 -9.12 9.90
CA PHE A 83 -2.21 -8.08 8.92
C PHE A 83 -2.03 -6.76 9.66
N HIS A 84 -0.78 -6.34 9.83
CA HIS A 84 -0.45 -5.06 10.45
C HIS A 84 -0.32 -3.99 9.37
N ILE A 85 -1.33 -3.12 9.27
CA ILE A 85 -1.44 -2.12 8.20
C ILE A 85 -1.26 -0.69 8.74
N ASN A 86 -0.88 0.24 7.85
CA ASN A 86 -0.86 1.69 8.09
C ASN A 86 0.07 2.21 9.21
N ASP A 87 1.02 1.42 9.70
CA ASP A 87 2.01 1.90 10.68
C ASP A 87 3.19 2.60 9.98
N GLU A 88 2.93 3.76 9.38
CA GLU A 88 3.93 4.57 8.68
C GLU A 88 5.02 5.11 9.63
N HIS A 89 4.68 5.29 10.90
CA HIS A 89 5.61 5.77 11.94
C HIS A 89 6.58 4.71 12.46
N LEU A 90 6.41 3.45 12.06
CA LEU A 90 7.22 2.31 12.49
C LEU A 90 7.25 2.16 14.02
N ASP A 91 6.11 2.21 14.66
CA ASP A 91 5.96 2.21 16.09
C ASP A 91 6.61 0.97 16.73
N LYS A 92 7.57 1.22 17.64
CA LYS A 92 8.30 0.15 18.33
C LYS A 92 7.41 -0.72 19.21
N ARG A 93 6.24 -0.21 19.64
CA ARG A 93 5.28 -0.93 20.48
C ARG A 93 4.64 -2.12 19.78
N SER A 94 4.65 -2.15 18.45
CA SER A 94 4.11 -3.27 17.68
C SER A 94 4.96 -4.54 17.73
N ALA A 95 6.26 -4.43 17.95
CA ALA A 95 7.19 -5.56 17.89
C ALA A 95 6.90 -6.67 18.91
N PRO A 96 6.55 -6.40 20.19
CA PRO A 96 6.21 -7.44 21.17
C PRO A 96 5.02 -8.30 20.75
N ILE A 97 4.01 -7.69 20.11
CA ILE A 97 2.77 -8.37 19.72
C ILE A 97 3.00 -9.46 18.69
N TYR A 98 4.00 -9.29 17.82
CA TYR A 98 4.32 -10.30 16.80
C TYR A 98 4.74 -11.64 17.41
N SER A 99 5.22 -11.69 18.65
CA SER A 99 5.54 -12.93 19.34
C SER A 99 4.31 -13.83 19.55
N TYR A 100 3.15 -13.25 19.70
CA TYR A 100 1.88 -13.97 19.91
C TYR A 100 1.29 -14.54 18.59
N CYS A 101 1.62 -13.94 17.45
CA CYS A 101 1.09 -14.36 16.14
C CYS A 101 1.86 -15.56 15.59
N ASP A 102 1.20 -16.42 14.80
CA ASP A 102 1.87 -17.46 14.03
C ASP A 102 2.57 -16.89 12.80
N TYR A 103 1.96 -15.91 12.18
CA TYR A 103 2.54 -15.15 11.06
C TYR A 103 2.00 -13.72 10.98
N VAL A 104 2.83 -12.81 10.44
CA VAL A 104 2.49 -11.39 10.31
C VAL A 104 2.77 -10.91 8.89
N TRP A 105 1.78 -10.31 8.26
CA TRP A 105 1.95 -9.49 7.06
C TRP A 105 1.95 -8.02 7.48
N ARG A 106 3.02 -7.30 7.12
CA ARG A 106 3.19 -5.92 7.56
C ARG A 106 3.36 -4.98 6.38
N THR A 107 2.55 -3.91 6.32
CA THR A 107 2.81 -2.74 5.48
C THR A 107 3.83 -1.81 6.16
N CYS A 108 4.43 -0.89 5.43
CA CYS A 108 5.40 0.06 5.97
C CYS A 108 6.52 -0.64 6.77
N CYS A 109 7.25 -1.53 6.13
CA CYS A 109 8.27 -2.33 6.77
C CYS A 109 9.54 -1.53 7.11
N SER A 110 10.10 -1.76 8.31
CA SER A 110 11.44 -1.32 8.63
C SER A 110 12.50 -2.36 8.22
N PRO A 111 13.76 -1.96 8.00
CA PRO A 111 14.83 -2.88 7.60
C PRO A 111 15.00 -4.11 8.49
N LYS A 112 14.69 -4.00 9.79
CA LYS A 112 14.77 -5.14 10.73
C LYS A 112 13.86 -6.31 10.39
N TYR A 113 12.85 -6.11 9.54
CA TYR A 113 11.90 -7.16 9.12
C TYR A 113 12.22 -7.76 7.75
N PHE A 114 13.17 -7.23 6.98
CA PHE A 114 13.43 -7.69 5.61
C PHE A 114 13.81 -9.18 5.53
N THR A 115 14.50 -9.69 6.54
CA THR A 115 14.92 -11.09 6.62
C THR A 115 14.21 -11.87 7.72
N ASN A 116 13.13 -11.36 8.27
CA ASN A 116 12.41 -12.00 9.35
C ASN A 116 11.55 -13.16 8.84
N ASN A 117 11.71 -14.35 9.41
CA ASN A 117 10.96 -15.54 8.96
C ASN A 117 9.47 -15.53 9.35
N LYS A 118 9.09 -14.71 10.33
CA LYS A 118 7.74 -14.61 10.87
C LYS A 118 6.97 -13.40 10.33
N VAL A 119 7.70 -12.39 9.84
CA VAL A 119 7.10 -11.14 9.34
C VAL A 119 7.39 -10.99 7.85
N LYS A 120 6.35 -10.94 7.04
CA LYS A 120 6.45 -10.66 5.62
C LYS A 120 6.04 -9.22 5.33
N CYS A 121 6.95 -8.49 4.69
CA CYS A 121 6.65 -7.17 4.19
C CYS A 121 5.68 -7.25 3.00
N ILE A 122 4.64 -6.44 3.04
CA ILE A 122 3.65 -6.31 1.96
C ILE A 122 3.41 -4.85 1.61
N PRO A 123 2.97 -4.55 0.38
CA PRO A 123 2.58 -3.20 0.00
C PRO A 123 1.44 -2.66 0.87
N PRO A 124 1.35 -1.35 1.07
CA PRO A 124 0.13 -0.73 1.59
C PRO A 124 -1.07 -0.93 0.64
N GLY A 125 -0.80 -1.32 -0.62
CA GLY A 125 -1.80 -1.54 -1.63
C GLY A 125 -2.35 -0.24 -2.23
N TYR A 126 -3.59 -0.29 -2.64
CA TYR A 126 -4.30 0.80 -3.30
C TYR A 126 -5.58 1.14 -2.54
N LYS A 127 -6.12 2.33 -2.73
CA LYS A 127 -7.39 2.76 -2.13
C LYS A 127 -8.57 1.91 -2.62
N ASN A 128 -9.54 1.75 -1.75
CA ASN A 128 -10.79 1.07 -2.09
C ASN A 128 -11.44 1.65 -3.34
N GLY A 129 -11.91 0.76 -4.20
CA GLY A 129 -12.55 1.12 -5.46
C GLY A 129 -11.60 1.16 -6.66
N PHE A 130 -10.26 1.18 -6.46
CA PHE A 130 -9.32 1.06 -7.57
C PHE A 130 -9.45 -0.27 -8.29
N LYS A 131 -9.68 -0.21 -9.60
CA LYS A 131 -9.77 -1.39 -10.46
C LYS A 131 -8.53 -1.51 -11.34
N GLN A 132 -8.11 -2.74 -11.59
CA GLN A 132 -7.03 -2.99 -12.52
C GLN A 132 -7.47 -2.68 -13.95
N LYS A 133 -6.68 -1.85 -14.65
CA LYS A 133 -7.01 -1.39 -16.00
C LYS A 133 -5.74 -1.19 -16.83
N PHE A 134 -5.55 -2.03 -17.84
CA PHE A 134 -4.41 -1.96 -18.74
C PHE A 134 -4.84 -1.83 -20.20
N ASP A 135 -4.13 -1.00 -20.95
CA ASP A 135 -4.17 -0.95 -22.40
C ASP A 135 -2.77 -0.51 -22.88
N LEU A 136 -2.05 -1.44 -23.50
CA LEU A 136 -0.70 -1.19 -23.99
C LEU A 136 -0.68 -0.39 -25.30
N ASN A 137 -1.76 -0.42 -26.05
CA ASN A 137 -1.88 0.27 -27.33
C ASN A 137 -2.42 1.69 -27.19
N LYS A 138 -2.89 2.03 -25.99
CA LYS A 138 -3.45 3.35 -25.74
C LYS A 138 -2.36 4.44 -25.74
N LYS A 139 -2.50 5.42 -26.62
CA LYS A 139 -1.77 6.68 -26.49
C LYS A 139 -2.27 7.43 -25.27
N ARG A 140 -1.35 7.86 -24.42
CA ARG A 140 -1.65 8.53 -23.16
C ARG A 140 -1.61 10.05 -23.31
N ASP A 141 -2.50 10.72 -22.59
CA ASP A 141 -2.69 12.16 -22.71
C ASP A 141 -1.64 12.96 -21.92
N TYR A 142 -1.10 12.35 -20.83
CA TYR A 142 -0.18 13.02 -19.92
C TYR A 142 1.17 12.30 -19.85
N LYS A 143 2.26 13.06 -19.87
CA LYS A 143 3.59 12.54 -19.60
C LYS A 143 3.72 12.10 -18.14
N TRP A 144 3.19 12.88 -17.21
CA TRP A 144 3.22 12.54 -15.80
C TRP A 144 2.02 13.11 -15.02
N CYS A 145 1.71 12.49 -13.89
CA CYS A 145 0.68 13.00 -12.98
C CYS A 145 1.09 12.88 -11.51
N PHE A 146 0.49 13.73 -10.69
CA PHE A 146 0.68 13.68 -9.25
C PHE A 146 -0.61 14.04 -8.48
N PHE A 147 -0.91 13.25 -7.43
CA PHE A 147 -1.99 13.51 -6.49
C PHE A 147 -1.41 13.58 -5.07
N GLY A 148 -1.63 14.68 -4.35
CA GLY A 148 -1.23 14.75 -2.95
C GLY A 148 -0.88 16.12 -2.41
N THR A 149 -0.48 16.13 -1.12
CA THR A 149 -0.05 17.35 -0.44
C THR A 149 1.33 17.78 -0.87
N GLN A 150 1.61 19.09 -0.85
CA GLN A 150 2.90 19.64 -1.25
C GLN A 150 3.96 19.63 -0.13
N HIS A 151 3.53 19.72 1.13
CA HIS A 151 4.41 20.04 2.26
C HIS A 151 5.18 18.86 2.84
N LYS A 152 5.25 17.74 2.14
CA LYS A 152 5.86 16.53 2.69
C LYS A 152 7.07 16.11 1.89
N SER A 153 8.13 15.68 2.60
CA SER A 153 9.33 15.10 2.01
C SER A 153 9.91 15.92 0.84
N SER A 154 10.37 15.24 -0.19
CA SER A 154 10.97 15.83 -1.41
C SER A 154 9.96 16.38 -2.43
N ARG A 155 8.68 16.48 -2.10
CA ARG A 155 7.61 16.89 -3.05
C ARG A 155 7.79 18.29 -3.60
N HIS A 156 8.38 19.19 -2.82
CA HIS A 156 8.69 20.53 -3.29
C HIS A 156 9.73 20.46 -4.43
N ASP A 157 10.82 19.72 -4.23
CA ASP A 157 11.84 19.53 -5.28
C ASP A 157 11.26 18.80 -6.49
N MET A 158 10.50 17.72 -6.30
CA MET A 158 9.79 17.05 -7.39
C MET A 158 8.97 18.03 -8.23
N ASN A 159 8.15 18.85 -7.59
CA ASN A 159 7.33 19.82 -8.30
C ASN A 159 8.18 20.86 -9.06
N PHE A 160 9.22 21.37 -8.42
CA PHE A 160 10.14 22.33 -9.04
C PHE A 160 10.80 21.77 -10.30
N GLN A 161 11.24 20.51 -10.26
CA GLN A 161 11.87 19.85 -11.39
C GLN A 161 10.91 19.51 -12.54
N LEU A 162 9.67 19.08 -12.19
CA LEU A 162 8.75 18.48 -13.16
C LEU A 162 7.66 19.42 -13.68
N GLU A 163 7.35 20.53 -13.03
CA GLU A 163 6.19 21.38 -13.35
C GLU A 163 6.16 21.92 -14.79
N LYS A 164 7.34 22.10 -15.39
CA LYS A 164 7.49 22.59 -16.78
C LYS A 164 7.29 21.52 -17.83
N ILE A 165 7.31 20.24 -17.46
CA ILE A 165 7.10 19.14 -18.40
C ILE A 165 5.60 19.02 -18.70
N LYS A 166 5.23 19.16 -19.95
CA LYS A 166 3.85 19.12 -20.44
C LYS A 166 3.69 18.05 -21.53
N PRO A 167 2.46 17.48 -21.67
CA PRO A 167 1.27 17.66 -20.84
C PRO A 167 1.40 16.92 -19.49
N ASN A 168 0.83 17.49 -18.44
CA ASN A 168 0.79 16.85 -17.11
C ASN A 168 -0.56 17.07 -16.43
N PHE A 169 -0.82 16.25 -15.42
CA PHE A 169 -1.96 16.42 -14.51
C PHE A 169 -1.48 16.48 -13.06
N VAL A 170 -1.77 17.56 -12.35
CA VAL A 170 -1.33 17.74 -10.95
C VAL A 170 -2.49 18.21 -10.08
N ASN A 171 -2.94 17.33 -9.20
CA ASN A 171 -3.91 17.67 -8.15
C ASN A 171 -3.17 17.86 -6.82
N ARG A 172 -2.95 19.13 -6.47
CA ARG A 172 -2.27 19.54 -5.23
C ARG A 172 -3.30 19.90 -4.17
N ILE A 173 -3.15 19.31 -2.99
CA ILE A 173 -3.96 19.63 -1.83
C ILE A 173 -3.08 20.24 -0.73
N ASP A 174 -3.58 21.27 -0.04
CA ASP A 174 -2.82 21.97 0.99
C ASP A 174 -2.84 21.23 2.33
N LYS A 175 -3.94 20.55 2.61
CA LYS A 175 -4.14 19.77 3.85
C LYS A 175 -4.43 18.32 3.54
N PHE A 176 -3.90 17.43 4.36
CA PHE A 176 -4.21 16.00 4.28
C PHE A 176 -5.73 15.79 4.47
N ALA A 177 -6.31 14.95 3.60
CA ALA A 177 -7.74 14.63 3.61
C ALA A 177 -8.70 15.82 3.37
N ASP A 178 -8.25 16.87 2.67
CA ASP A 178 -9.13 17.93 2.19
C ASP A 178 -10.14 17.38 1.17
N LYS A 179 -11.36 17.08 1.64
CA LYS A 179 -12.40 16.44 0.83
C LYS A 179 -12.87 17.30 -0.36
N LYS A 180 -12.73 18.62 -0.27
CA LYS A 180 -13.18 19.53 -1.35
C LYS A 180 -12.20 19.55 -2.52
N LYS A 181 -10.90 19.32 -2.23
CA LYS A 181 -9.82 19.37 -3.22
C LYS A 181 -9.24 18.01 -3.58
N SER A 182 -9.55 16.97 -2.82
CA SER A 182 -9.06 15.60 -3.10
C SER A 182 -9.85 14.98 -4.24
N ALA A 183 -9.13 14.48 -5.24
CA ALA A 183 -9.72 13.67 -6.31
C ALA A 183 -10.38 12.40 -5.73
N ASN A 184 -11.50 12.01 -6.29
CA ASN A 184 -12.10 10.72 -6.00
C ASN A 184 -11.37 9.59 -6.74
N VAL A 185 -11.68 8.34 -6.40
CA VAL A 185 -10.99 7.17 -6.95
C VAL A 185 -11.18 7.05 -8.47
N GLU A 186 -12.38 7.29 -8.97
CA GLU A 186 -12.69 7.22 -10.41
C GLU A 186 -11.89 8.26 -11.22
N GLU A 187 -11.80 9.48 -10.72
CA GLU A 187 -10.98 10.53 -11.31
C GLU A 187 -9.49 10.16 -11.29
N MET A 188 -8.99 9.63 -10.16
CA MET A 188 -7.61 9.18 -10.04
C MET A 188 -7.29 8.05 -11.03
N GLU A 189 -8.16 7.03 -11.13
CA GLU A 189 -8.02 5.94 -12.10
C GLU A 189 -7.97 6.46 -13.54
N LYS A 190 -8.90 7.36 -13.91
CA LYS A 190 -8.96 7.97 -15.24
C LYS A 190 -7.66 8.68 -15.57
N VAL A 191 -7.12 9.45 -14.64
CA VAL A 191 -5.87 10.19 -14.85
C VAL A 191 -4.68 9.22 -14.92
N TYR A 192 -4.52 8.29 -13.98
CA TYR A 192 -3.44 7.31 -14.04
C TYR A 192 -3.48 6.51 -15.35
N PHE A 193 -4.65 6.02 -15.75
CA PHE A 193 -4.81 5.26 -17.00
C PHE A 193 -4.43 6.06 -18.26
N ASN A 194 -4.42 7.39 -18.18
CA ASN A 194 -4.04 8.30 -19.26
C ASN A 194 -2.65 8.93 -19.09
N THR A 195 -1.81 8.39 -18.19
CA THR A 195 -0.51 8.97 -17.84
C THR A 195 0.63 7.96 -18.01
N ASP A 196 1.78 8.41 -18.54
CA ASP A 196 2.95 7.55 -18.69
C ASP A 196 3.68 7.32 -17.38
N PHE A 197 3.97 8.37 -16.62
CA PHE A 197 4.77 8.31 -15.41
C PHE A 197 4.01 8.84 -14.18
N ALA A 198 4.17 8.14 -13.06
CA ALA A 198 3.70 8.59 -11.76
C ALA A 198 4.88 8.85 -10.83
N PRO A 199 5.30 10.10 -10.63
CA PRO A 199 6.19 10.46 -9.53
C PRO A 199 5.58 10.09 -8.19
N CYS A 200 6.25 9.22 -7.44
CA CYS A 200 5.82 8.69 -6.15
C CYS A 200 6.82 9.05 -5.05
N PRO A 201 6.92 10.34 -4.68
CA PRO A 201 7.78 10.73 -3.57
C PRO A 201 7.39 10.02 -2.30
N ALA A 202 8.36 9.80 -1.44
CA ALA A 202 8.20 9.11 -0.17
C ALA A 202 6.99 9.63 0.63
N GLY A 203 6.44 8.79 1.49
CA GLY A 203 5.45 9.14 2.49
C GLY A 203 6.01 10.13 3.50
N PHE A 204 5.35 10.28 4.64
CA PHE A 204 5.82 11.21 5.67
C PHE A 204 7.06 10.67 6.40
N PHE A 205 7.05 9.39 6.72
CA PHE A 205 8.11 8.69 7.43
C PHE A 205 8.63 7.44 6.71
N HIS A 206 7.98 7.06 5.61
CA HIS A 206 8.23 5.79 4.96
C HIS A 206 8.40 5.96 3.43
N PRO A 207 9.30 5.21 2.77
CA PRO A 207 9.50 5.31 1.32
C PRO A 207 8.26 4.98 0.49
N GLU A 208 7.40 4.08 0.96
CA GLU A 208 6.20 3.68 0.23
C GLU A 208 5.06 4.68 0.34
N SER A 209 4.23 4.68 -0.69
CA SER A 209 2.94 5.35 -0.69
C SER A 209 1.95 4.59 -1.57
N TYR A 210 0.66 4.75 -1.33
CA TYR A 210 -0.42 4.17 -2.15
C TYR A 210 -0.26 4.47 -3.65
N ARG A 211 0.28 5.65 -4.01
CA ARG A 211 0.47 6.09 -5.40
C ARG A 211 1.22 5.09 -6.27
N ILE A 212 2.20 4.38 -5.71
CA ILE A 212 2.98 3.38 -6.44
C ILE A 212 2.04 2.29 -6.97
N TYR A 213 1.18 1.79 -6.11
CA TYR A 213 0.31 0.65 -6.40
C TYR A 213 -0.95 1.07 -7.16
N GLU A 214 -1.46 2.27 -6.89
CA GLU A 214 -2.52 2.91 -7.68
C GLU A 214 -2.06 3.13 -9.13
N ALA A 215 -0.84 3.59 -9.33
CA ALA A 215 -0.23 3.73 -10.66
C ALA A 215 -0.08 2.36 -11.36
N LEU A 216 0.43 1.34 -10.66
CA LEU A 216 0.57 -0.01 -11.18
C LEU A 216 -0.78 -0.63 -11.57
N GLN A 217 -1.85 -0.38 -10.82
CA GLN A 217 -3.21 -0.83 -11.17
C GLN A 217 -3.67 -0.27 -12.52
N CYS A 218 -3.17 0.89 -12.92
CA CYS A 218 -3.53 1.55 -14.17
C CYS A 218 -2.45 1.44 -15.27
N GLY A 219 -1.42 0.64 -15.06
CA GLY A 219 -0.31 0.48 -16.00
C GLY A 219 0.52 1.77 -16.18
N THR A 220 0.52 2.65 -15.21
CA THR A 220 1.37 3.85 -15.17
C THR A 220 2.71 3.49 -14.52
N ILE A 221 3.80 4.03 -15.04
CA ILE A 221 5.16 3.72 -14.59
C ILE A 221 5.49 4.51 -13.33
N PRO A 222 5.70 3.86 -12.16
CA PRO A 222 6.06 4.58 -10.94
C PRO A 222 7.53 5.01 -10.96
N ILE A 223 7.79 6.25 -10.53
CA ILE A 223 9.13 6.77 -10.26
C ILE A 223 9.24 6.95 -8.75
N VAL A 224 10.18 6.27 -8.10
CA VAL A 224 10.35 6.23 -6.65
C VAL A 224 11.73 6.72 -6.23
N GLU A 225 11.84 7.25 -5.00
CA GLU A 225 13.13 7.64 -4.44
C GLU A 225 13.88 6.41 -3.90
N SER A 226 15.19 6.31 -4.23
CA SER A 226 16.07 5.25 -3.76
C SER A 226 16.48 5.52 -2.31
N VAL A 227 15.61 5.16 -1.36
CA VAL A 227 15.87 5.31 0.07
C VAL A 227 16.35 3.97 0.62
N TYR A 228 17.59 3.89 1.09
CA TYR A 228 18.27 2.69 1.63
C TYR A 228 17.95 1.37 0.90
N ASN A 229 17.82 1.44 -0.42
CA ASN A 229 17.47 0.31 -1.31
C ASN A 229 16.19 -0.43 -0.89
N TYR A 230 15.25 0.29 -0.29
CA TYR A 230 14.02 -0.26 0.28
C TYR A 230 13.29 -1.17 -0.70
N PHE A 231 13.02 -0.67 -1.90
CA PHE A 231 12.23 -1.38 -2.89
C PHE A 231 12.90 -2.67 -3.37
N ASP A 232 14.23 -2.68 -3.53
CA ASP A 232 14.95 -3.88 -3.96
C ASP A 232 15.03 -4.94 -2.85
N ASN A 233 15.08 -4.52 -1.60
CA ASN A 233 15.09 -5.44 -0.47
C ASN A 233 13.74 -6.13 -0.23
N ILE A 234 12.63 -5.45 -0.53
CA ILE A 234 11.28 -5.97 -0.25
C ILE A 234 10.65 -6.60 -1.49
N TYR A 235 10.86 -6.01 -2.65
CA TYR A 235 10.25 -6.40 -3.92
C TYR A 235 11.30 -6.83 -4.93
N PRO A 236 11.78 -8.06 -4.87
CA PRO A 236 12.82 -8.54 -5.78
C PRO A 236 12.40 -8.36 -7.24
N LYS A 237 13.37 -7.92 -8.07
CA LYS A 237 13.16 -7.69 -9.51
C LYS A 237 12.04 -6.68 -9.84
N ASN A 238 11.70 -5.78 -8.90
CA ASN A 238 10.74 -4.72 -9.21
C ASN A 238 11.28 -3.83 -10.35
N PRO A 239 10.43 -3.43 -11.31
CA PRO A 239 10.82 -2.62 -12.46
C PRO A 239 10.71 -1.12 -12.20
N PHE A 240 10.53 -0.69 -10.95
CA PHE A 240 10.33 0.72 -10.62
C PHE A 240 11.51 1.56 -11.08
N ILE A 241 11.24 2.74 -11.62
CA ILE A 241 12.29 3.71 -11.87
C ILE A 241 12.72 4.29 -10.53
N LYS A 242 13.97 4.02 -10.15
CA LYS A 242 14.56 4.47 -8.88
C LYS A 242 15.49 5.65 -9.15
N ILE A 243 15.26 6.74 -8.42
CA ILE A 243 16.03 7.98 -8.53
C ILE A 243 16.62 8.38 -7.18
N ASN A 244 17.76 9.06 -7.20
CA ASN A 244 18.35 9.68 -6.03
C ASN A 244 17.92 11.16 -5.91
N LYS A 245 17.65 11.81 -7.04
CA LYS A 245 17.23 13.21 -7.12
C LYS A 245 16.15 13.38 -8.18
N TRP A 246 15.20 14.25 -7.96
CA TRP A 246 14.08 14.51 -8.90
C TRP A 246 14.52 15.07 -10.25
N LYS A 247 15.73 15.65 -10.34
CA LYS A 247 16.34 16.02 -11.61
C LYS A 247 16.51 14.80 -12.55
N GLU A 248 16.83 13.62 -12.02
CA GLU A 248 16.94 12.38 -12.79
C GLU A 248 15.58 11.98 -13.39
N ALA A 249 14.50 12.11 -12.62
CA ALA A 249 13.15 11.88 -13.13
C ALA A 249 12.80 12.83 -14.29
N LYS A 250 13.21 14.10 -14.18
CA LYS A 250 13.04 15.07 -15.27
C LYS A 250 13.73 14.59 -16.55
N GLU A 251 14.98 14.18 -16.46
CA GLU A 251 15.75 13.70 -17.60
C GLU A 251 15.10 12.47 -18.26
N ILE A 252 14.56 11.55 -17.47
CA ILE A 252 13.86 10.35 -17.95
C ILE A 252 12.57 10.75 -18.68
N ILE A 253 11.72 11.56 -18.06
CA ILE A 253 10.42 11.94 -18.61
C ILE A 253 10.57 12.79 -19.90
N ASP A 254 11.63 13.60 -20.00
CA ASP A 254 11.88 14.44 -21.16
C ASP A 254 12.48 13.66 -22.34
N ASN A 255 13.34 12.68 -22.07
CA ASN A 255 14.19 12.07 -23.11
C ASN A 255 13.77 10.67 -23.55
N TRP A 256 12.94 9.95 -22.78
CA TRP A 256 12.50 8.62 -23.18
C TRP A 256 11.55 8.69 -24.39
N ASN A 257 11.82 7.85 -25.38
CA ASN A 257 10.94 7.67 -26.53
C ASN A 257 9.78 6.68 -26.20
N ASP A 258 8.84 6.60 -27.14
CA ASP A 258 7.63 5.76 -26.96
C ASP A 258 7.96 4.28 -26.74
N ASP A 259 9.01 3.75 -27.39
CA ASP A 259 9.41 2.35 -27.22
C ASP A 259 9.98 2.07 -25.84
N GLN A 260 10.80 2.98 -25.30
CA GLN A 260 11.32 2.86 -23.93
C GLN A 260 10.20 2.91 -22.90
N ILE A 261 9.25 3.83 -23.08
CA ILE A 261 8.07 3.96 -22.22
C ILE A 261 7.21 2.71 -22.31
N LEU A 262 6.92 2.21 -23.50
CA LEU A 262 6.10 1.01 -23.71
C LEU A 262 6.74 -0.23 -23.08
N ASN A 263 8.05 -0.42 -23.27
CA ASN A 263 8.77 -1.55 -22.71
C ASN A 263 8.76 -1.51 -21.18
N LYS A 264 9.04 -0.35 -20.58
CA LYS A 264 8.99 -0.17 -19.12
C LYS A 264 7.59 -0.40 -18.56
N ARG A 265 6.55 0.05 -19.27
CA ARG A 265 5.16 -0.21 -18.89
C ARG A 265 4.82 -1.70 -18.88
N LYS A 266 5.25 -2.43 -19.93
CA LYS A 266 5.09 -3.90 -19.98
C LYS A 266 5.78 -4.59 -18.80
N GLU A 267 7.01 -4.18 -18.48
CA GLU A 267 7.72 -4.71 -17.30
C GLU A 267 6.93 -4.46 -16.01
N CYS A 268 6.41 -3.24 -15.81
CA CYS A 268 5.61 -2.90 -14.63
C CYS A 268 4.32 -3.71 -14.52
N ILE A 269 3.57 -3.85 -15.62
CA ILE A 269 2.32 -4.62 -15.66
C ILE A 269 2.60 -6.10 -15.39
N ASN A 270 3.59 -6.70 -16.05
CA ASN A 270 3.92 -8.10 -15.89
C ASN A 270 4.39 -8.40 -14.46
N TRP A 271 5.28 -7.57 -13.93
CA TRP A 271 5.74 -7.71 -12.55
C TRP A 271 4.60 -7.58 -11.54
N TRP A 272 3.72 -6.59 -11.72
CA TRP A 272 2.61 -6.37 -10.79
C TRP A 272 1.61 -7.53 -10.80
N ASN A 273 1.25 -8.04 -11.97
CA ASN A 273 0.38 -9.21 -12.09
C ASN A 273 0.99 -10.45 -11.43
N GLN A 274 2.26 -10.71 -11.69
CA GLN A 274 2.97 -11.83 -11.07
C GLN A 274 3.06 -11.66 -9.55
N TYR A 275 3.40 -10.44 -9.09
CA TYR A 275 3.48 -10.13 -7.67
C TYR A 275 2.14 -10.35 -6.96
N LEU A 276 1.03 -9.89 -7.54
CA LEU A 276 -0.32 -10.10 -6.99
C LEU A 276 -0.64 -11.58 -6.85
N SER A 277 -0.38 -12.36 -7.90
CA SER A 277 -0.63 -13.81 -7.92
C SER A 277 0.22 -14.54 -6.88
N ASP A 278 1.52 -14.30 -6.86
CA ASP A 278 2.45 -14.96 -5.93
C ASP A 278 2.13 -14.62 -4.49
N HIS A 279 1.79 -13.35 -4.24
CA HIS A 279 1.49 -12.90 -2.89
C HIS A 279 0.18 -13.44 -2.37
N LYS A 280 -0.86 -13.46 -3.20
CA LYS A 280 -2.13 -14.11 -2.90
C LYS A 280 -1.93 -15.58 -2.56
N ASN A 281 -1.21 -16.31 -3.40
CA ASN A 281 -0.91 -17.73 -3.19
C ASN A 281 -0.14 -17.96 -1.88
N PHE A 282 0.85 -17.13 -1.60
CA PHE A 282 1.63 -17.20 -0.36
C PHE A 282 0.75 -16.99 0.89
N VAL A 283 -0.11 -15.96 0.87
CA VAL A 283 -1.04 -15.68 1.99
C VAL A 283 -1.96 -16.87 2.22
N GLN A 284 -2.56 -17.39 1.15
CA GLN A 284 -3.50 -18.49 1.24
C GLN A 284 -2.85 -19.78 1.73
N THR A 285 -1.66 -20.10 1.23
CA THR A 285 -0.89 -21.26 1.69
C THR A 285 -0.60 -21.16 3.19
N LYS A 286 -0.11 -19.98 3.64
CA LYS A 286 0.21 -19.78 5.06
C LYS A 286 -1.00 -19.89 5.99
N ILE A 287 -2.17 -19.48 5.55
CA ILE A 287 -3.39 -19.57 6.37
C ILE A 287 -3.95 -21.01 6.38
N LYS A 288 -3.78 -21.76 5.30
CA LYS A 288 -4.31 -23.13 5.16
C LYS A 288 -3.39 -24.21 5.76
N GLU A 289 -2.06 -24.00 5.84
CA GLU A 289 -1.12 -24.86 6.57
C GLU A 289 -1.54 -25.09 8.04
#